data_914c356b5fd42990e6cedea7014f3b03
#
_entry.id   914c356b5fd42990e6cedea7014f3b03
#
_cell.length_a   1.000
_cell.length_b   1.000
_cell.length_c   1.000
_cell.angle_alpha   90.00
_cell.angle_beta   90.00
_cell.angle_gamma   90.00
#
_symmetry.space_group_name_H-M   'P 1'
#
loop_
_entity.id
_entity.type
_entity.pdbx_description
1 polymer ?
#
loop_
_entity_poly.entity_id
_entity_poly.type
_entity_poly.pdbx_seq_one_letter_code
_entity_poly.pdbx_strand_id
1 'polypeptide(L)'
;MIIRTLAEVRGSERRVEGNGWESIRLLLKEEGMGFSFHITTMYAGEEIRMHYKHHLEAVLVLSGEGTIEDLGKGRVHELRPGSLYALNAHDRHIVRPRTDMVTACVFNPPVTGREVHDETGAYPADAALEPAD
;
A
#
# COMPACT_ATOMS: atom_id res chain seq x y z
N MET A 1 6.11 19.99 14.01
CA MET A 1 4.84 19.25 14.01
C MET A 1 4.22 19.35 12.62
N ILE A 2 3.75 18.22 12.07
CA ILE A 2 3.12 18.17 10.75
C ILE A 2 1.64 17.97 10.96
N ILE A 3 0.82 18.80 10.34
CA ILE A 3 -0.63 18.68 10.38
C ILE A 3 -1.14 18.73 8.94
N ARG A 4 -1.87 17.72 8.54
CA ARG A 4 -2.45 17.60 7.20
C ARG A 4 -3.84 17.00 7.30
N THR A 5 -4.67 17.29 6.30
CA THR A 5 -5.95 16.62 6.15
C THR A 5 -5.89 15.69 4.93
N LEU A 6 -6.69 14.65 4.97
CA LEU A 6 -6.81 13.73 3.83
C LEU A 6 -7.28 14.50 2.58
N ALA A 7 -8.20 15.45 2.75
CA ALA A 7 -8.72 16.24 1.64
C ALA A 7 -7.64 17.10 0.97
N GLU A 8 -6.76 17.73 1.76
CA GLU A 8 -5.65 18.51 1.21
C GLU A 8 -4.69 17.64 0.40
N VAL A 9 -4.30 16.49 0.96
CA VAL A 9 -3.33 15.61 0.31
C VAL A 9 -3.94 14.95 -0.93
N ARG A 10 -5.24 14.65 -0.90
CA ARG A 10 -5.96 14.12 -2.05
C ARG A 10 -5.89 15.05 -3.26
N GLY A 11 -5.85 16.36 -3.06
CA GLY A 11 -5.76 17.36 -4.12
C GLY A 11 -4.33 17.64 -4.58
N SER A 12 -3.34 16.89 -4.12
CA SER A 12 -1.92 17.13 -4.42
C SER A 12 -1.31 15.99 -5.24
N GLU A 13 -0.05 16.17 -5.62
CA GLU A 13 0.74 15.15 -6.32
C GLU A 13 1.03 13.91 -5.45
N ARG A 14 0.69 13.98 -4.16
CA ARG A 14 0.80 12.83 -3.25
C ARG A 14 -0.34 11.84 -3.40
N ARG A 15 -1.35 12.17 -4.21
CA ARG A 15 -2.36 11.22 -4.66
C ARG A 15 -1.84 10.48 -5.88
N VAL A 16 -1.72 9.17 -5.78
CA VAL A 16 -1.22 8.32 -6.87
C VAL A 16 -2.27 7.27 -7.19
N GLU A 17 -2.52 7.08 -8.48
CA GLU A 17 -3.41 6.03 -8.97
C GLU A 17 -2.61 4.91 -9.61
N GLY A 18 -3.01 3.68 -9.34
CA GLY A 18 -2.53 2.50 -10.03
C GLY A 18 -3.69 1.76 -10.66
N ASN A 19 -3.43 0.54 -11.11
CA ASN A 19 -4.46 -0.30 -11.71
C ASN A 19 -5.30 -0.94 -10.61
N GLY A 20 -6.52 -0.42 -10.43
CA GLY A 20 -7.48 -0.93 -9.45
C GLY A 20 -7.35 -0.31 -8.05
N TRP A 21 -6.53 0.72 -7.87
CA TRP A 21 -6.34 1.35 -6.57
C TRP A 21 -5.94 2.82 -6.68
N GLU A 22 -6.13 3.52 -5.57
CA GLU A 22 -5.65 4.89 -5.37
C GLU A 22 -4.91 4.94 -4.03
N SER A 23 -3.85 5.71 -3.94
CA SER A 23 -3.09 5.91 -2.69
C SER A 23 -2.92 7.39 -2.39
N ILE A 24 -3.33 7.80 -1.19
CA ILE A 24 -3.12 9.15 -0.67
C ILE A 24 -1.96 9.07 0.32
N ARG A 25 -0.83 9.66 -0.02
CA ARG A 25 0.42 9.51 0.74
C ARG A 25 0.59 10.66 1.71
N LEU A 26 0.15 10.42 2.95
CA LEU A 26 0.15 11.44 4.00
C LEU A 26 1.54 11.74 4.53
N LEU A 27 2.38 10.71 4.68
CA LEU A 27 3.77 10.83 5.09
C LEU A 27 4.64 10.03 4.14
N LEU A 28 5.72 10.66 3.69
CA LEU A 28 6.71 10.06 2.82
C LEU A 28 8.07 10.13 3.48
N LYS A 29 9.10 9.59 2.83
CA LYS A 29 10.46 9.58 3.32
C LYS A 29 10.94 10.97 3.73
N GLU A 30 10.61 12.01 2.97
CA GLU A 30 11.08 13.38 3.22
C GLU A 30 10.63 13.96 4.55
N GLU A 31 9.53 13.46 5.15
CA GLU A 31 9.10 13.90 6.46
C GLU A 31 9.98 13.36 7.60
N GLY A 32 10.86 12.40 7.32
CA GLY A 32 11.85 11.94 8.29
C GLY A 32 11.31 11.12 9.45
N MET A 33 10.13 10.51 9.31
CA MET A 33 9.50 9.75 10.39
C MET A 33 10.03 8.31 10.51
N GLY A 34 10.81 7.85 9.54
CA GLY A 34 11.29 6.47 9.50
C GLY A 34 10.29 5.48 8.91
N PHE A 35 9.15 5.94 8.46
CA PHE A 35 8.13 5.16 7.75
C PHE A 35 7.34 6.08 6.83
N SER A 36 6.61 5.52 5.89
CA SER A 36 5.60 6.27 5.12
C SER A 36 4.20 5.80 5.53
N PHE A 37 3.22 6.69 5.40
CA PHE A 37 1.84 6.44 5.82
C PHE A 37 0.90 6.83 4.70
N HIS A 38 0.08 5.87 4.25
CA HIS A 38 -0.82 6.03 3.11
C HIS A 38 -2.24 5.65 3.49
N ILE A 39 -3.21 6.33 2.88
CA ILE A 39 -4.58 5.85 2.83
C ILE A 39 -4.81 5.34 1.42
N THR A 40 -5.07 4.05 1.30
CA THR A 40 -5.23 3.39 0.01
C THR A 40 -6.63 2.86 -0.14
N THR A 41 -7.26 3.18 -1.28
CA THR A 41 -8.54 2.60 -1.67
C THR A 41 -8.28 1.58 -2.76
N MET A 42 -8.76 0.37 -2.54
CA MET A 42 -8.74 -0.71 -3.54
C MET A 42 -10.17 -0.94 -4.00
N TYR A 43 -10.37 -0.92 -5.32
CA TYR A 43 -11.72 -0.88 -5.89
C TYR A 43 -12.36 -2.25 -6.00
N ALA A 44 -13.69 -2.27 -5.80
CA ALA A 44 -14.51 -3.48 -5.88
C ALA A 44 -14.31 -4.21 -7.22
N GLY A 45 -14.19 -5.53 -7.15
CA GLY A 45 -14.06 -6.37 -8.33
C GLY A 45 -12.67 -6.47 -8.92
N GLU A 46 -11.72 -5.72 -8.39
CA GLU A 46 -10.33 -5.77 -8.86
C GLU A 46 -9.59 -6.98 -8.30
N GLU A 47 -8.52 -7.34 -8.95
CA GLU A 47 -7.58 -8.36 -8.50
C GLU A 47 -6.21 -7.70 -8.47
N ILE A 48 -5.71 -7.37 -7.28
CA ILE A 48 -4.50 -6.59 -7.13
C ILE A 48 -3.38 -7.49 -6.63
N ARG A 49 -2.48 -7.83 -7.55
CA ARG A 49 -1.32 -8.68 -7.26
C ARG A 49 -0.13 -7.81 -6.86
N MET A 50 0.46 -8.12 -5.71
CA MET A 50 1.53 -7.31 -5.14
C MET A 50 2.62 -8.19 -4.55
N HIS A 51 3.87 -7.70 -4.63
CA HIS A 51 5.02 -8.33 -4.02
C HIS A 51 6.07 -7.27 -3.68
N TYR A 52 6.11 -6.83 -2.44
CA TYR A 52 7.06 -5.81 -1.98
C TYR A 52 8.37 -6.46 -1.54
N LYS A 53 9.33 -6.53 -2.44
CA LYS A 53 10.64 -7.18 -2.21
C LYS A 53 11.57 -6.33 -1.35
N HIS A 54 11.36 -5.02 -1.34
CA HIS A 54 12.23 -4.04 -0.70
C HIS A 54 11.59 -3.34 0.50
N HIS A 55 10.32 -3.64 0.79
CA HIS A 55 9.55 -2.98 1.83
C HIS A 55 8.81 -4.00 2.67
N LEU A 56 8.63 -3.67 3.94
CA LEU A 56 7.63 -4.30 4.80
C LEU A 56 6.41 -3.40 4.81
N GLU A 57 5.23 -3.98 4.89
CA GLU A 57 3.99 -3.20 4.94
C GLU A 57 3.05 -3.76 5.99
N ALA A 58 2.42 -2.87 6.75
CA ALA A 58 1.28 -3.20 7.59
C ALA A 58 0.05 -2.47 7.07
N VAL A 59 -1.07 -3.15 7.02
CA VAL A 59 -2.33 -2.63 6.46
C VAL A 59 -3.47 -2.90 7.42
N LEU A 60 -4.19 -1.83 7.78
CA LEU A 60 -5.42 -1.92 8.56
C LEU A 60 -6.60 -1.58 7.66
N VAL A 61 -7.57 -2.49 7.56
CA VAL A 61 -8.81 -2.23 6.82
C VAL A 61 -9.70 -1.31 7.65
N LEU A 62 -10.01 -0.14 7.10
CA LEU A 62 -10.89 0.85 7.75
C LEU A 62 -12.33 0.64 7.34
N SER A 63 -12.58 0.37 6.05
CA SER A 63 -13.92 0.11 5.53
C SER A 63 -13.84 -0.83 4.33
N GLY A 64 -14.97 -1.45 4.00
CA GLY A 64 -15.06 -2.39 2.89
C GLY A 64 -14.66 -3.80 3.28
N GLU A 65 -14.88 -4.73 2.35
CA GLU A 65 -14.64 -6.15 2.55
C GLU A 65 -14.01 -6.77 1.32
N GLY A 66 -13.26 -7.85 1.54
CA GLY A 66 -12.65 -8.60 0.47
C GLY A 66 -11.83 -9.76 1.01
N THR A 67 -10.87 -10.22 0.22
CA THR A 67 -9.96 -11.30 0.61
C THR A 67 -8.54 -10.93 0.29
N ILE A 68 -7.60 -11.56 1.01
CA ILE A 68 -6.19 -11.57 0.65
C ILE A 68 -5.75 -13.02 0.49
N GLU A 69 -5.09 -13.31 -0.61
CA GLU A 69 -4.48 -14.62 -0.85
C GLU A 69 -2.98 -14.53 -0.63
N ASP A 70 -2.47 -15.36 0.28
CA ASP A 70 -1.04 -15.54 0.50
C ASP A 70 -0.57 -16.59 -0.52
N LEU A 71 0.13 -16.15 -1.55
CA LEU A 71 0.56 -17.04 -2.65
C LEU A 71 1.65 -18.00 -2.22
N GLY A 72 2.47 -17.61 -1.23
CA GLY A 72 3.53 -18.47 -0.72
C GLY A 72 3.00 -19.66 0.06
N LYS A 73 1.90 -19.48 0.80
CA LYS A 73 1.29 -20.52 1.64
C LYS A 73 0.03 -21.13 1.04
N GLY A 74 -0.48 -20.55 -0.04
CA GLY A 74 -1.72 -21.01 -0.69
C GLY A 74 -2.94 -20.84 0.17
N ARG A 75 -3.01 -19.78 0.99
CA ARG A 75 -4.13 -19.51 1.90
C ARG A 75 -4.84 -18.24 1.53
N VAL A 76 -6.16 -18.24 1.70
CA VAL A 76 -7.02 -17.07 1.50
C VAL A 76 -7.61 -16.69 2.84
N HIS A 77 -7.51 -15.40 3.16
CA HIS A 77 -8.04 -14.82 4.41
C HIS A 77 -9.11 -13.79 4.09
N GLU A 78 -10.18 -13.79 4.89
CA GLU A 78 -11.20 -12.75 4.81
C GLU A 78 -10.68 -11.44 5.39
N LEU A 79 -11.01 -10.34 4.73
CA LEU A 79 -10.72 -8.98 5.17
C LEU A 79 -12.02 -8.23 5.40
N ARG A 80 -12.13 -7.59 6.56
CA ARG A 80 -13.28 -6.76 6.96
C ARG A 80 -12.77 -5.59 7.79
N PRO A 81 -13.60 -4.58 8.08
CA PRO A 81 -13.15 -3.47 8.91
C PRO A 81 -12.56 -3.97 10.23
N GLY A 82 -11.37 -3.48 10.54
CA GLY A 82 -10.60 -3.90 11.72
C GLY A 82 -9.62 -5.03 11.47
N SER A 83 -9.63 -5.66 10.29
CA SER A 83 -8.62 -6.67 9.95
C SER A 83 -7.27 -5.99 9.69
N LEU A 84 -6.22 -6.54 10.28
CA LEU A 84 -4.85 -6.14 9.98
C LEU A 84 -4.15 -7.27 9.25
N TYR A 85 -3.39 -6.94 8.19
CA TYR A 85 -2.40 -7.87 7.66
C TYR A 85 -1.05 -7.18 7.59
N ALA A 86 0.01 -7.93 7.89
CA ALA A 86 1.37 -7.44 7.87
C ALA A 86 2.21 -8.32 6.96
N LEU A 87 2.80 -7.71 5.95
CA LEU A 87 3.66 -8.37 4.98
C LEU A 87 5.08 -8.34 5.51
N ASN A 88 5.35 -9.17 6.51
CA ASN A 88 6.59 -9.16 7.28
C ASN A 88 7.67 -10.11 6.74
N ALA A 89 7.37 -10.81 5.66
CA ALA A 89 8.30 -11.77 5.03
C ALA A 89 8.35 -11.56 3.52
N HIS A 90 8.09 -10.33 3.06
CA HIS A 90 8.02 -9.97 1.65
C HIS A 90 7.04 -10.87 0.88
N ASP A 91 5.87 -11.08 1.48
CA ASP A 91 4.88 -12.04 1.01
C ASP A 91 4.29 -11.63 -0.35
N ARG A 92 4.29 -12.56 -1.29
CA ARG A 92 3.53 -12.39 -2.53
C ARG A 92 2.07 -12.62 -2.23
N HIS A 93 1.23 -11.70 -2.67
CA HIS A 93 -0.19 -11.75 -2.32
C HIS A 93 -1.09 -11.13 -3.38
N ILE A 94 -2.37 -11.47 -3.30
CA ILE A 94 -3.41 -10.88 -4.14
C ILE A 94 -4.53 -10.41 -3.23
N VAL A 95 -4.90 -9.12 -3.35
CA VAL A 95 -6.08 -8.59 -2.68
C VAL A 95 -7.23 -8.54 -3.68
N ARG A 96 -8.38 -9.10 -3.30
CA ARG A 96 -9.60 -9.08 -4.11
C ARG A 96 -10.71 -8.39 -3.33
N PRO A 97 -10.89 -7.07 -3.51
CA PRO A 97 -11.99 -6.35 -2.85
C PRO A 97 -13.34 -6.80 -3.41
N ARG A 98 -14.29 -7.13 -2.53
CA ARG A 98 -15.68 -7.34 -2.92
C ARG A 98 -16.44 -6.03 -2.99
N THR A 99 -16.11 -5.12 -2.09
CA THR A 99 -16.55 -3.72 -2.11
C THR A 99 -15.30 -2.85 -2.13
N ASP A 100 -15.44 -1.54 -2.37
CA ASP A 100 -14.30 -0.65 -2.25
C ASP A 100 -13.75 -0.75 -0.82
N MET A 101 -12.45 -1.01 -0.71
CA MET A 101 -11.76 -1.15 0.57
C MET A 101 -10.88 0.06 0.80
N VAL A 102 -11.11 0.75 1.92
CA VAL A 102 -10.25 1.84 2.36
C VAL A 102 -9.34 1.32 3.46
N THR A 103 -8.04 1.53 3.32
CA THR A 103 -7.03 0.98 4.20
C THR A 103 -6.04 2.04 4.65
N ALA A 104 -5.51 1.88 5.87
CA ALA A 104 -4.36 2.64 6.35
C ALA A 104 -3.13 1.77 6.24
N CYS A 105 -2.10 2.26 5.55
CA CYS A 105 -0.90 1.49 5.20
C CYS A 105 0.35 2.17 5.72
N VAL A 106 1.26 1.39 6.28
CA VAL A 106 2.58 1.85 6.72
C VAL A 106 3.65 1.03 6.02
N PHE A 107 4.61 1.71 5.40
CA PHE A 107 5.76 1.08 4.77
C PHE A 107 7.05 1.39 5.51
N ASN A 108 7.90 0.38 5.66
CA ASN A 108 9.26 0.49 6.17
C ASN A 108 10.21 -0.31 5.22
N PRO A 109 11.23 0.29 4.63
CA PRO A 109 11.58 1.72 4.71
C PRO A 109 10.49 2.61 4.09
N PRO A 110 10.52 3.93 4.38
CA PRO A 110 9.50 4.82 3.84
C PRO A 110 9.56 4.93 2.31
N VAL A 111 8.39 5.02 1.70
CA VAL A 111 8.24 5.28 0.27
C VAL A 111 8.61 6.74 0.01
N THR A 112 9.31 7.00 -1.10
CA THR A 112 9.76 8.36 -1.45
C THR A 112 8.66 9.19 -2.11
N GLY A 113 7.66 8.55 -2.67
CA GLY A 113 6.58 9.18 -3.43
C GLY A 113 6.77 9.10 -4.94
N ARG A 114 7.91 8.60 -5.39
CA ARG A 114 8.21 8.44 -6.82
C ARG A 114 8.09 7.00 -7.29
N GLU A 115 7.89 6.08 -6.35
CA GLU A 115 7.76 4.66 -6.68
C GLU A 115 6.41 4.37 -7.31
N VAL A 116 6.45 3.54 -8.34
CA VAL A 116 5.27 2.91 -8.91
C VAL A 116 5.47 1.39 -8.85
N HIS A 117 4.39 0.62 -8.85
CA HIS A 117 4.51 -0.83 -8.89
C HIS A 117 5.18 -1.25 -10.20
N ASP A 118 6.16 -2.15 -10.10
CA ASP A 118 6.74 -2.81 -11.26
C ASP A 118 5.80 -3.93 -11.74
N GLU A 119 6.21 -4.68 -12.77
CA GLU A 119 5.39 -5.78 -13.35
C GLU A 119 5.11 -6.92 -12.36
N THR A 120 5.85 -7.00 -11.23
CA THR A 120 5.60 -8.00 -10.20
C THR A 120 4.74 -7.47 -9.06
N GLY A 121 4.30 -6.22 -9.12
CA GLY A 121 3.52 -5.57 -8.08
C GLY A 121 4.36 -5.09 -6.89
N ALA A 122 5.66 -4.91 -7.08
CA ALA A 122 6.56 -4.41 -6.05
C ALA A 122 6.88 -2.93 -6.29
N TYR A 123 7.27 -2.24 -5.22
CA TYR A 123 7.94 -0.95 -5.34
C TYR A 123 9.44 -1.17 -5.52
N PRO A 124 10.13 -0.37 -6.34
CA PRO A 124 11.58 -0.41 -6.41
C PRO A 124 12.18 0.04 -5.08
N ALA A 125 13.42 -0.33 -4.85
CA ALA A 125 14.18 0.21 -3.74
C ALA A 125 14.31 1.72 -3.89
N ASP A 126 14.70 2.42 -2.80
CA ASP A 126 14.78 3.87 -2.77
C ASP A 126 15.67 4.39 -3.92
N ALA A 127 15.06 5.14 -4.83
CA ALA A 127 15.72 5.68 -6.01
C ALA A 127 16.86 6.67 -5.69
N ALA A 128 16.90 7.21 -4.46
CA ALA A 128 17.99 8.09 -4.03
C ALA A 128 19.22 7.30 -3.60
N LEU A 129 19.07 6.03 -3.24
CA LEU A 129 20.12 5.16 -2.73
C LEU A 129 20.55 4.10 -3.73
N GLU A 130 19.70 3.76 -4.68
CA GLU A 130 19.92 2.69 -5.63
C GLU A 130 19.67 3.17 -7.05
N PRO A 131 20.40 2.61 -8.06
CA PRO A 131 20.10 2.90 -9.44
C PRO A 131 18.70 2.38 -9.80
N ALA A 132 18.08 3.01 -10.76
CA ALA A 132 16.78 2.58 -11.26
C ALA A 132 16.91 1.18 -11.88
N ASP A 133 16.08 0.28 -11.44
CA ASP A 133 16.05 -1.08 -11.97
C ASP A 133 15.22 -1.13 -13.26
#